data_e42dc452bca3311a8fda3124d852d43a
#
_entry.id   e42dc452bca3311a8fda3124d852d43a
#
_cell.length_a   1.000
_cell.length_b   1.000
_cell.length_c   1.000
_cell.angle_alpha   90.00
_cell.angle_beta   90.00
_cell.angle_gamma   90.00
#
_symmetry.space_group_name_H-M   'P 1'
#
loop_
_entity.id
_entity.type
_entity.pdbx_description
1 polymer ?
#
loop_
_entity_poly.entity_id
_entity_poly.type
_entity_poly.pdbx_seq_one_letter_code
_entity_poly.pdbx_strand_id
1 'polypeptide(L)'
;MTTDDEQLRREFTSASLGQTAYRTWALQARRERRFNVARLFEALSAAKQARAEHAFRRLGEVGLTVRNVERALAGLEPEAIAIGAVTGTTQLARDLLSRALNAASENRDLRADEIGDIYVCATCGELREGQIVGACLSCGSVPEAHKAFRAIEAMGTLGPHAIMAFLEHSEASLRKLVEGVDEALLARRLVEAQPSLKELAGHLMDIDAVFRERAWLLLETDRPELPPAHPPRLDAARGYRSQPMADILAAFHATRKQTLNLLRGLTSAAWHRLGHHELYGQINLLHQGNWVVHHERTHLVEMAQLRHDLLAADSHLHDAAELPEMVISDVSEGE
;
A
#
# COMPACT_ATOMS: atom_id res chain seq x y z
N MET A 1 -8.55 -18.26 -21.65
CA MET A 1 -7.34 -17.44 -21.48
C MET A 1 -7.23 -16.63 -22.76
N THR A 2 -7.27 -15.32 -22.66
CA THR A 2 -7.16 -14.45 -23.84
C THR A 2 -5.68 -14.26 -24.20
N THR A 3 -5.39 -13.84 -25.43
CA THR A 3 -4.01 -13.53 -25.87
C THR A 3 -3.38 -12.43 -24.98
N ASP A 4 -4.19 -11.51 -24.45
CA ASP A 4 -3.79 -10.46 -23.51
C ASP A 4 -3.37 -11.04 -22.14
N ASP A 5 -4.09 -12.01 -21.59
CA ASP A 5 -3.74 -12.69 -20.35
C ASP A 5 -2.37 -13.40 -20.43
N GLU A 6 -2.07 -14.03 -21.56
CA GLU A 6 -0.78 -14.68 -21.76
C GLU A 6 0.37 -13.68 -21.87
N GLN A 7 0.12 -12.53 -22.48
CA GLN A 7 1.10 -11.46 -22.56
C GLN A 7 1.37 -10.86 -21.18
N LEU A 8 0.34 -10.59 -20.39
CA LEU A 8 0.46 -10.08 -19.00
C LEU A 8 1.21 -11.07 -18.11
N ARG A 9 0.94 -12.39 -18.22
CA ARG A 9 1.70 -13.41 -17.47
C ARG A 9 3.16 -13.45 -17.84
N ARG A 10 3.48 -13.32 -19.13
CA ARG A 10 4.87 -13.21 -19.59
C ARG A 10 5.56 -11.95 -19.08
N GLU A 11 4.87 -10.82 -19.10
CA GLU A 11 5.37 -9.56 -18.56
C GLU A 11 5.62 -9.67 -17.05
N PHE A 12 4.66 -10.17 -16.27
CA PHE A 12 4.81 -10.43 -14.83
C PHE A 12 6.02 -11.31 -14.53
N THR A 13 6.16 -12.44 -15.22
CA THR A 13 7.27 -13.37 -15.01
C THR A 13 8.62 -12.74 -15.33
N SER A 14 8.74 -12.10 -16.50
CA SER A 14 9.96 -11.42 -16.93
C SER A 14 10.35 -10.28 -16.00
N ALA A 15 9.36 -9.50 -15.53
CA ALA A 15 9.61 -8.39 -14.63
C ALA A 15 10.02 -8.88 -13.24
N SER A 16 9.39 -9.93 -12.69
CA SER A 16 9.73 -10.52 -11.39
C SER A 16 11.14 -11.12 -11.37
N LEU A 17 11.52 -11.84 -12.43
CA LEU A 17 12.88 -12.36 -12.59
C LEU A 17 13.91 -11.22 -12.71
N GLY A 18 13.61 -10.19 -13.50
CA GLY A 18 14.47 -9.02 -13.68
C GLY A 18 14.67 -8.23 -12.38
N GLN A 19 13.61 -8.06 -11.58
CA GLN A 19 13.68 -7.43 -10.25
C GLN A 19 14.69 -8.15 -9.35
N THR A 20 14.57 -9.47 -9.23
CA THR A 20 15.45 -10.29 -8.40
C THR A 20 16.90 -10.24 -8.89
N ALA A 21 17.12 -10.36 -10.22
CA ALA A 21 18.44 -10.32 -10.83
C ALA A 21 19.14 -8.98 -10.54
N TYR A 22 18.49 -7.84 -10.84
CA TYR A 22 19.08 -6.53 -10.60
C TYR A 22 19.36 -6.26 -9.12
N ARG A 23 18.47 -6.70 -8.21
CA ARG A 23 18.70 -6.60 -6.77
C ARG A 23 19.96 -7.36 -6.33
N THR A 24 20.14 -8.59 -6.85
CA THR A 24 21.30 -9.42 -6.54
C THR A 24 22.59 -8.84 -7.11
N TRP A 25 22.54 -8.32 -8.36
CA TRP A 25 23.68 -7.66 -8.99
C TRP A 25 24.07 -6.34 -8.29
N ALA A 26 23.09 -5.61 -7.73
CA ALA A 26 23.38 -4.44 -6.90
C ALA A 26 24.21 -4.80 -5.67
N LEU A 27 23.89 -5.91 -5.00
CA LEU A 27 24.67 -6.41 -3.86
C LEU A 27 26.12 -6.76 -4.27
N GLN A 28 26.30 -7.42 -5.43
CA GLN A 28 27.64 -7.72 -5.95
C GLN A 28 28.43 -6.45 -6.29
N ALA A 29 27.81 -5.49 -6.96
CA ALA A 29 28.43 -4.21 -7.29
C ALA A 29 28.89 -3.45 -6.02
N ARG A 30 28.11 -3.50 -4.91
CA ARG A 30 28.51 -2.95 -3.61
C ARG A 30 29.74 -3.65 -3.04
N ARG A 31 29.80 -4.98 -3.11
CA ARG A 31 31.00 -5.77 -2.69
C ARG A 31 32.25 -5.37 -3.47
N GLU A 32 32.10 -5.08 -4.76
CA GLU A 32 33.15 -4.60 -5.64
C GLU A 32 33.43 -3.09 -5.51
N ARG A 33 32.80 -2.40 -4.55
CA ARG A 33 32.89 -0.94 -4.31
C ARG A 33 32.44 -0.09 -5.52
N ARG A 34 31.54 -0.63 -6.36
CA ARG A 34 30.96 0.07 -7.51
C ARG A 34 29.61 0.68 -7.13
N PHE A 35 29.61 1.64 -6.22
CA PHE A 35 28.40 2.17 -5.58
C PHE A 35 27.42 2.83 -6.55
N ASN A 36 27.89 3.51 -7.59
CA ASN A 36 27.00 4.11 -8.60
C ASN A 36 26.38 3.05 -9.51
N VAL A 37 27.09 1.96 -9.84
CA VAL A 37 26.55 0.81 -10.57
C VAL A 37 25.51 0.09 -9.70
N ALA A 38 25.79 -0.08 -8.41
CA ALA A 38 24.82 -0.65 -7.47
C ALA A 38 23.52 0.17 -7.43
N ARG A 39 23.63 1.50 -7.31
CA ARG A 39 22.48 2.41 -7.35
C ARG A 39 21.69 2.31 -8.66
N LEU A 40 22.36 2.17 -9.80
CA LEU A 40 21.70 1.94 -11.08
C LEU A 40 20.91 0.63 -11.07
N PHE A 41 21.51 -0.48 -10.62
CA PHE A 41 20.83 -1.76 -10.52
C PHE A 41 19.64 -1.72 -9.55
N GLU A 42 19.75 -1.00 -8.43
CA GLU A 42 18.62 -0.79 -7.50
C GLU A 42 17.46 -0.05 -8.17
N ALA A 43 17.74 1.00 -8.94
CA ALA A 43 16.72 1.72 -9.69
C ALA A 43 16.06 0.84 -10.76
N LEU A 44 16.84 0.03 -11.48
CA LEU A 44 16.32 -0.93 -12.47
C LEU A 44 15.48 -2.02 -11.80
N SER A 45 15.88 -2.50 -10.61
CA SER A 45 15.09 -3.44 -9.81
C SER A 45 13.73 -2.86 -9.44
N ALA A 46 13.71 -1.62 -8.94
CA ALA A 46 12.46 -0.93 -8.58
C ALA A 46 11.53 -0.71 -9.80
N ALA A 47 12.10 -0.35 -10.97
CA ALA A 47 11.33 -0.22 -12.20
C ALA A 47 10.69 -1.56 -12.64
N LYS A 48 11.43 -2.67 -12.50
CA LYS A 48 10.89 -4.01 -12.78
C LYS A 48 9.83 -4.43 -11.77
N GLN A 49 10.00 -4.12 -10.50
CA GLN A 49 8.99 -4.35 -9.46
C GLN A 49 7.67 -3.66 -9.82
N ALA A 50 7.71 -2.37 -10.14
CA ALA A 50 6.50 -1.61 -10.51
C ALA A 50 5.75 -2.24 -11.70
N ARG A 51 6.49 -2.73 -12.72
CA ARG A 51 5.89 -3.43 -13.86
C ARG A 51 5.27 -4.77 -13.48
N ALA A 52 5.94 -5.56 -12.64
CA ALA A 52 5.40 -6.83 -12.14
C ALA A 52 4.10 -6.60 -11.36
N GLU A 53 4.07 -5.64 -10.45
CA GLU A 53 2.89 -5.29 -9.67
C GLU A 53 1.74 -4.79 -10.55
N HIS A 54 2.03 -3.99 -11.58
CA HIS A 54 1.03 -3.54 -12.55
C HIS A 54 0.42 -4.71 -13.31
N ALA A 55 1.25 -5.60 -13.89
CA ALA A 55 0.79 -6.78 -14.62
C ALA A 55 -0.04 -7.71 -13.70
N PHE A 56 0.38 -7.91 -12.44
CA PHE A 56 -0.31 -8.74 -11.46
C PHE A 56 -1.72 -8.19 -11.13
N ARG A 57 -1.85 -6.87 -10.96
CA ARG A 57 -3.16 -6.22 -10.79
C ARG A 57 -4.06 -6.40 -12.01
N ARG A 58 -3.54 -6.19 -13.21
CA ARG A 58 -4.29 -6.37 -14.48
C ARG A 58 -4.74 -7.81 -14.73
N LEU A 59 -4.00 -8.79 -14.21
CA LEU A 59 -4.41 -10.21 -14.24
C LEU A 59 -5.57 -10.52 -13.29
N GLY A 60 -6.03 -9.54 -12.46
CA GLY A 60 -7.10 -9.77 -11.49
C GLY A 60 -6.66 -10.64 -10.29
N GLU A 61 -5.35 -10.74 -10.05
CA GLU A 61 -4.82 -11.57 -8.97
C GLU A 61 -4.85 -10.87 -7.60
N VAL A 62 -5.23 -9.58 -7.55
CA VAL A 62 -5.40 -8.81 -6.32
C VAL A 62 -6.89 -8.70 -6.00
N GLY A 63 -7.32 -9.41 -4.95
CA GLY A 63 -8.68 -9.36 -4.42
C GLY A 63 -8.77 -8.62 -3.08
N LEU A 64 -9.93 -8.74 -2.43
CA LEU A 64 -10.09 -8.30 -1.04
C LEU A 64 -9.12 -9.09 -0.12
N THR A 65 -8.74 -8.50 1.01
CA THR A 65 -7.77 -9.09 1.95
C THR A 65 -8.11 -10.54 2.32
N VAL A 66 -9.38 -10.85 2.60
CA VAL A 66 -9.83 -12.22 2.90
C VAL A 66 -9.43 -13.18 1.79
N ARG A 67 -9.74 -12.82 0.52
CA ARG A 67 -9.41 -13.66 -0.65
C ARG A 67 -7.91 -13.81 -0.87
N ASN A 68 -7.14 -12.74 -0.63
CA ASN A 68 -5.69 -12.79 -0.76
C ASN A 68 -5.06 -13.69 0.31
N VAL A 69 -5.59 -13.66 1.55
CA VAL A 69 -5.13 -14.55 2.65
C VAL A 69 -5.52 -16.00 2.38
N GLU A 70 -6.74 -16.27 1.89
CA GLU A 70 -7.17 -17.62 1.46
C GLU A 70 -6.22 -18.20 0.38
N ARG A 71 -5.87 -17.40 -0.63
CA ARG A 71 -4.93 -17.80 -1.69
C ARG A 71 -3.52 -18.07 -1.14
N ALA A 72 -3.04 -17.21 -0.23
CA ALA A 72 -1.74 -17.40 0.41
C ALA A 72 -1.70 -18.70 1.23
N LEU A 73 -2.76 -19.02 1.99
CA LEU A 73 -2.90 -20.28 2.71
C LEU A 73 -2.89 -21.50 1.79
N ALA A 74 -3.64 -21.44 0.69
CA ALA A 74 -3.69 -22.51 -0.32
C ALA A 74 -2.34 -22.70 -1.04
N GLY A 75 -1.54 -21.63 -1.20
CA GLY A 75 -0.21 -21.69 -1.83
C GLY A 75 0.88 -22.30 -0.96
N LEU A 76 0.72 -22.33 0.38
CA LEU A 76 1.76 -22.84 1.28
C LEU A 76 2.06 -24.33 1.13
N GLU A 77 1.09 -25.16 0.76
CA GLU A 77 1.29 -26.61 0.64
C GLU A 77 2.11 -27.01 -0.59
N PRO A 78 1.81 -26.52 -1.80
CA PRO A 78 2.63 -26.79 -2.98
C PRO A 78 4.08 -26.28 -2.84
N GLU A 79 4.31 -25.13 -2.20
CA GLU A 79 5.65 -24.58 -1.96
C GLU A 79 6.43 -25.48 -0.98
N ALA A 80 5.81 -25.92 0.09
CA ALA A 80 6.43 -26.80 1.09
C ALA A 80 6.90 -28.12 0.44
N ILE A 81 6.13 -28.68 -0.46
CA ILE A 81 6.48 -29.92 -1.18
C ILE A 81 7.60 -29.65 -2.19
N ALA A 82 7.58 -28.53 -2.91
CA ALA A 82 8.52 -28.22 -4.01
C ALA A 82 9.95 -27.94 -3.51
N ILE A 83 10.13 -27.39 -2.30
CA ILE A 83 11.44 -26.97 -1.76
C ILE A 83 11.99 -27.88 -0.64
N GLY A 84 11.37 -29.03 -0.40
CA GLY A 84 11.83 -29.96 0.67
C GLY A 84 11.74 -29.33 2.05
N ALA A 85 10.69 -28.66 2.28
CA ALA A 85 10.19 -27.82 3.36
C ALA A 85 11.07 -27.58 4.59
N VAL A 86 11.35 -26.34 4.84
CA VAL A 86 11.64 -25.81 6.18
C VAL A 86 10.33 -25.87 6.98
N THR A 87 10.07 -26.97 7.64
CA THR A 87 8.79 -27.28 8.31
C THR A 87 8.33 -26.20 9.30
N GLY A 88 9.26 -25.57 10.03
CA GLY A 88 8.97 -24.53 11.02
C GLY A 88 8.45 -23.23 10.41
N THR A 89 9.05 -22.75 9.32
CA THR A 89 8.63 -21.51 8.62
C THR A 89 7.25 -21.67 8.01
N THR A 90 6.95 -22.79 7.38
CA THR A 90 5.63 -23.08 6.79
C THR A 90 4.53 -23.14 7.85
N GLN A 91 4.80 -23.76 8.99
CA GLN A 91 3.82 -23.83 10.08
C GLN A 91 3.55 -22.45 10.68
N LEU A 92 4.58 -21.65 10.95
CA LEU A 92 4.41 -20.28 11.45
C LEU A 92 3.66 -19.39 10.45
N ALA A 93 4.01 -19.48 9.15
CA ALA A 93 3.28 -18.74 8.11
C ALA A 93 1.80 -19.12 8.07
N ARG A 94 1.48 -20.43 8.23
CA ARG A 94 0.08 -20.90 8.28
C ARG A 94 -0.63 -20.34 9.52
N ASP A 95 0.00 -20.33 10.68
CA ASP A 95 -0.59 -19.83 11.92
C ASP A 95 -0.85 -18.33 11.85
N LEU A 96 0.11 -17.55 11.31
CA LEU A 96 -0.03 -16.11 11.08
C LEU A 96 -1.15 -15.78 10.08
N LEU A 97 -1.18 -16.48 8.94
CA LEU A 97 -2.22 -16.29 7.93
C LEU A 97 -3.60 -16.73 8.43
N SER A 98 -3.68 -17.77 9.27
CA SER A 98 -4.95 -18.19 9.87
C SER A 98 -5.49 -17.14 10.85
N ARG A 99 -4.62 -16.53 11.67
CA ARG A 99 -5.02 -15.39 12.51
C ARG A 99 -5.49 -14.20 11.67
N ALA A 100 -4.76 -13.90 10.57
CA ALA A 100 -5.13 -12.83 9.65
C ALA A 100 -6.47 -13.12 8.94
N LEU A 101 -6.73 -14.38 8.56
CA LEU A 101 -8.01 -14.77 7.94
C LEU A 101 -9.18 -14.57 8.91
N ASN A 102 -9.02 -14.97 10.17
CA ASN A 102 -10.04 -14.79 11.19
C ASN A 102 -10.36 -13.30 11.39
N ALA A 103 -9.32 -12.47 11.60
CA ALA A 103 -9.51 -11.03 11.76
C ALA A 103 -10.18 -10.38 10.54
N ALA A 104 -9.71 -10.69 9.33
CA ALA A 104 -10.27 -10.14 8.09
C ALA A 104 -11.71 -10.62 7.84
N SER A 105 -12.07 -11.84 8.23
CA SER A 105 -13.45 -12.37 8.13
C SER A 105 -14.40 -11.66 9.10
N GLU A 106 -13.90 -11.15 10.21
CA GLU A 106 -14.61 -10.30 11.16
C GLU A 106 -14.60 -8.82 10.75
N ASN A 107 -14.08 -8.50 9.55
CA ASN A 107 -13.92 -7.15 9.01
C ASN A 107 -13.12 -6.22 9.94
N ARG A 108 -12.05 -6.75 10.53
CA ARG A 108 -11.07 -6.03 11.37
C ARG A 108 -9.65 -6.41 11.00
N ASP A 109 -8.70 -5.67 11.51
CA ASP A 109 -7.26 -6.00 11.42
C ASP A 109 -6.79 -6.84 12.61
N LEU A 110 -5.57 -7.38 12.52
CA LEU A 110 -4.87 -7.99 13.64
C LEU A 110 -4.53 -6.94 14.70
N ARG A 111 -4.83 -7.22 15.96
CA ARG A 111 -4.46 -6.36 17.08
C ARG A 111 -3.02 -6.59 17.51
N ALA A 112 -2.46 -5.66 18.28
CA ALA A 112 -1.09 -5.72 18.76
C ALA A 112 -0.78 -6.96 19.63
N ASP A 113 -1.80 -7.54 20.27
CA ASP A 113 -1.69 -8.77 21.05
C ASP A 113 -1.87 -10.05 20.22
N GLU A 114 -2.33 -9.93 18.96
CA GLU A 114 -2.55 -11.06 18.05
C GLU A 114 -1.36 -11.30 17.10
N ILE A 115 -0.46 -10.34 16.94
CA ILE A 115 0.72 -10.45 16.09
C ILE A 115 1.92 -9.76 16.73
N GLY A 116 3.01 -10.50 16.88
CA GLY A 116 4.28 -9.97 17.36
C GLY A 116 5.13 -9.38 16.22
N ASP A 117 6.33 -8.89 16.57
CA ASP A 117 7.33 -8.53 15.58
C ASP A 117 7.69 -9.74 14.74
N ILE A 118 7.76 -9.58 13.43
CA ILE A 118 8.11 -10.63 12.47
C ILE A 118 9.54 -10.40 11.97
N TYR A 119 10.30 -11.48 11.86
CA TYR A 119 11.67 -11.46 11.38
C TYR A 119 11.87 -12.48 10.26
N VAL A 120 12.64 -12.10 9.25
CA VAL A 120 13.01 -12.96 8.13
C VAL A 120 14.52 -13.06 8.03
N CYS A 121 15.06 -14.27 8.08
CA CYS A 121 16.48 -14.47 7.85
C CYS A 121 16.84 -14.18 6.40
N ALA A 122 17.71 -13.20 6.16
CA ALA A 122 18.12 -12.80 4.80
C ALA A 122 18.96 -13.88 4.09
N THR A 123 19.48 -14.90 4.83
CA THR A 123 20.27 -16.00 4.27
C THR A 123 19.41 -17.14 3.76
N CYS A 124 18.40 -17.59 4.53
CA CYS A 124 17.63 -18.79 4.18
C CYS A 124 16.12 -18.56 4.08
N GLY A 125 15.61 -17.36 4.40
CA GLY A 125 14.19 -17.05 4.35
C GLY A 125 13.38 -17.56 5.56
N GLU A 126 14.04 -18.11 6.61
CA GLU A 126 13.32 -18.54 7.82
C GLU A 126 12.52 -17.38 8.40
N LEU A 127 11.24 -17.63 8.68
CA LEU A 127 10.31 -16.71 9.31
C LEU A 127 10.25 -16.97 10.82
N ARG A 128 10.24 -15.91 11.63
CA ARG A 128 10.07 -15.95 13.08
C ARG A 128 9.14 -14.85 13.55
N GLU A 129 8.40 -15.12 14.60
CA GLU A 129 7.63 -14.15 15.37
C GLU A 129 8.23 -13.97 16.77
N GLY A 130 8.21 -12.75 17.30
CA GLY A 130 8.73 -12.43 18.63
C GLY A 130 10.16 -11.89 18.59
N GLN A 131 10.97 -12.20 19.60
CA GLN A 131 12.34 -11.68 19.70
C GLN A 131 13.35 -12.62 19.02
N ILE A 132 14.34 -12.04 18.33
CA ILE A 132 15.49 -12.79 17.84
C ILE A 132 16.51 -12.94 18.96
N VAL A 133 16.70 -14.18 19.40
CA VAL A 133 17.70 -14.56 20.41
C VAL A 133 18.68 -15.54 19.76
N GLY A 134 19.89 -15.06 19.48
CA GLY A 134 20.95 -15.91 18.93
C GLY A 134 20.89 -16.12 17.42
N ALA A 135 21.62 -17.11 16.94
CA ALA A 135 21.72 -17.44 15.52
C ALA A 135 20.40 -17.99 14.93
N CYS A 136 20.28 -17.92 13.61
CA CYS A 136 19.19 -18.54 12.88
C CYS A 136 19.14 -20.05 13.12
N LEU A 137 17.97 -20.58 13.50
CA LEU A 137 17.83 -22.01 13.84
C LEU A 137 17.95 -22.90 12.62
N SER A 138 17.60 -22.41 11.44
CA SER A 138 17.64 -23.20 10.20
C SER A 138 19.02 -23.22 9.54
N CYS A 139 19.75 -22.09 9.52
CA CYS A 139 21.00 -21.99 8.77
C CYS A 139 22.21 -21.52 9.60
N GLY A 140 22.04 -21.23 10.88
CA GLY A 140 23.12 -20.78 11.76
C GLY A 140 23.62 -19.34 11.53
N SER A 141 22.98 -18.57 10.64
CA SER A 141 23.35 -17.17 10.38
C SER A 141 23.23 -16.32 11.62
N VAL A 142 24.06 -15.27 11.70
CA VAL A 142 24.11 -14.34 12.83
C VAL A 142 22.77 -13.57 12.99
N PRO A 143 22.46 -13.07 14.21
CA PRO A 143 21.20 -12.33 14.47
C PRO A 143 21.00 -11.14 13.53
N GLU A 144 22.06 -10.45 13.16
CA GLU A 144 22.06 -9.28 12.28
C GLU A 144 21.63 -9.61 10.84
N ALA A 145 21.61 -10.90 10.45
CA ALA A 145 21.07 -11.33 9.15
C ALA A 145 19.53 -11.31 9.11
N HIS A 146 18.83 -11.06 10.23
CA HIS A 146 17.39 -10.99 10.25
C HIS A 146 16.89 -9.60 9.92
N LYS A 147 16.01 -9.52 8.90
CA LYS A 147 15.24 -8.31 8.60
C LYS A 147 14.00 -8.31 9.48
N ALA A 148 13.83 -7.24 10.24
CA ALA A 148 12.65 -7.03 11.09
C ALA A 148 11.47 -6.44 10.29
N PHE A 149 10.25 -6.81 10.68
CA PHE A 149 8.98 -6.23 10.25
C PHE A 149 8.18 -5.94 11.52
N ARG A 150 8.30 -4.73 12.02
CA ARG A 150 7.65 -4.26 13.25
C ARG A 150 6.55 -3.27 12.92
N ALA A 151 5.51 -3.23 13.74
CA ALA A 151 4.43 -2.24 13.57
C ALA A 151 4.95 -0.80 13.55
N ILE A 152 5.92 -0.48 14.40
CA ILE A 152 6.51 0.87 14.51
C ILE A 152 7.42 1.19 13.32
N GLU A 153 8.11 0.21 12.74
CA GLU A 153 8.98 0.45 11.56
C GLU A 153 8.18 0.82 10.31
N ALA A 154 6.95 0.36 10.20
CA ALA A 154 6.03 0.79 9.14
C ALA A 154 5.64 2.27 9.26
N MET A 155 5.86 2.90 10.41
CA MET A 155 5.55 4.31 10.64
C MET A 155 6.66 5.27 10.20
N GLY A 156 7.79 4.79 9.67
CA GLY A 156 8.89 5.61 9.16
C GLY A 156 9.73 6.31 10.24
N THR A 157 10.69 7.13 9.80
CA THR A 157 11.69 7.76 10.66
C THR A 157 11.81 9.27 10.43
N LEU A 158 10.76 9.92 9.92
CA LEU A 158 10.76 11.36 9.69
C LEU A 158 10.67 12.12 11.01
N GLY A 159 11.46 13.17 11.13
CA GLY A 159 11.34 14.14 12.23
C GLY A 159 10.16 15.11 12.00
N PRO A 160 9.78 15.88 13.04
CA PRO A 160 8.61 16.78 13.00
C PRO A 160 8.60 17.75 11.82
N HIS A 161 9.73 18.34 11.48
CA HIS A 161 9.84 19.28 10.35
C HIS A 161 9.54 18.60 9.01
N ALA A 162 10.08 17.41 8.78
CA ALA A 162 9.84 16.67 7.54
C ALA A 162 8.39 16.18 7.43
N ILE A 163 7.75 15.80 8.54
CA ILE A 163 6.33 15.46 8.60
C ILE A 163 5.48 16.67 8.18
N MET A 164 5.70 17.83 8.82
CA MET A 164 4.95 19.04 8.48
C MET A 164 5.18 19.48 7.05
N ALA A 165 6.41 19.45 6.56
CA ALA A 165 6.73 19.80 5.17
C ALA A 165 6.03 18.87 4.18
N PHE A 166 5.96 17.56 4.45
CA PHE A 166 5.21 16.62 3.63
C PHE A 166 3.72 16.99 3.61
N LEU A 167 3.11 17.18 4.78
CA LEU A 167 1.69 17.50 4.90
C LEU A 167 1.33 18.85 4.24
N GLU A 168 2.24 19.82 4.22
CA GLU A 168 2.07 21.08 3.50
C GLU A 168 2.07 20.91 1.98
N HIS A 169 2.89 19.99 1.44
CA HIS A 169 3.07 19.82 -0.01
C HIS A 169 2.12 18.78 -0.63
N SER A 170 1.67 17.81 0.14
CA SER A 170 0.87 16.68 -0.38
C SER A 170 -0.50 17.10 -0.93
N GLU A 171 -1.09 18.17 -0.41
CA GLU A 171 -2.31 18.76 -0.96
C GLU A 171 -2.14 19.23 -2.40
N ALA A 172 -1.01 19.85 -2.75
CA ALA A 172 -0.72 20.25 -4.12
C ALA A 172 -0.59 19.04 -5.05
N SER A 173 -0.02 17.93 -4.55
CA SER A 173 0.06 16.67 -5.28
C SER A 173 -1.34 16.08 -5.54
N LEU A 174 -2.21 16.08 -4.52
CA LEU A 174 -3.60 15.65 -4.66
C LEU A 174 -4.35 16.48 -5.72
N ARG A 175 -4.26 17.81 -5.66
CA ARG A 175 -4.88 18.71 -6.64
C ARG A 175 -4.41 18.38 -8.06
N LYS A 176 -3.11 18.19 -8.27
CA LYS A 176 -2.53 17.85 -9.57
C LYS A 176 -3.01 16.52 -10.11
N LEU A 177 -3.26 15.52 -9.25
CA LEU A 177 -3.75 14.20 -9.64
C LEU A 177 -5.17 14.22 -10.18
N VAL A 178 -5.99 15.20 -9.79
CA VAL A 178 -7.40 15.30 -10.21
C VAL A 178 -7.63 16.42 -11.22
N GLU A 179 -6.66 17.31 -11.43
CA GLU A 179 -6.72 18.42 -12.36
C GLU A 179 -6.92 17.94 -13.81
N GLY A 180 -7.91 18.52 -14.51
CA GLY A 180 -8.21 18.21 -15.90
C GLY A 180 -8.86 16.85 -16.13
N VAL A 181 -9.27 16.15 -15.08
CA VAL A 181 -10.02 14.89 -15.18
C VAL A 181 -11.52 15.18 -15.03
N ASP A 182 -12.33 14.61 -15.91
CA ASP A 182 -13.79 14.77 -15.90
C ASP A 182 -14.41 14.26 -14.59
N GLU A 183 -15.46 14.92 -14.10
CA GLU A 183 -16.15 14.58 -12.85
C GLU A 183 -16.74 13.17 -12.85
N ALA A 184 -17.24 12.68 -13.98
CA ALA A 184 -17.75 11.32 -14.11
C ALA A 184 -16.60 10.30 -14.02
N LEU A 185 -15.44 10.62 -14.61
CA LEU A 185 -14.26 9.78 -14.56
C LEU A 185 -13.65 9.77 -13.15
N LEU A 186 -13.64 10.89 -12.43
CA LEU A 186 -13.23 10.99 -11.03
C LEU A 186 -14.11 10.13 -10.09
N ALA A 187 -15.40 9.98 -10.41
CA ALA A 187 -16.35 9.16 -9.67
C ALA A 187 -16.34 7.67 -10.08
N ARG A 188 -15.67 7.34 -11.20
CA ARG A 188 -15.66 5.98 -11.76
C ARG A 188 -14.77 5.05 -10.96
N ARG A 189 -15.24 3.84 -10.67
CA ARG A 189 -14.45 2.72 -10.18
C ARG A 189 -14.06 1.83 -11.35
N LEU A 190 -12.79 1.46 -11.47
CA LEU A 190 -12.34 0.47 -12.46
C LEU A 190 -12.86 -0.93 -12.12
N VAL A 191 -12.85 -1.24 -10.82
CA VAL A 191 -13.37 -2.48 -10.25
C VAL A 191 -14.29 -2.08 -9.09
N GLU A 192 -15.49 -2.70 -8.99
CA GLU A 192 -16.48 -2.31 -7.98
C GLU A 192 -15.94 -2.36 -6.52
N ALA A 193 -15.02 -3.29 -6.26
CA ALA A 193 -14.38 -3.44 -4.95
C ALA A 193 -13.29 -2.40 -4.63
N GLN A 194 -12.89 -1.55 -5.61
CA GLN A 194 -11.86 -0.54 -5.43
C GLN A 194 -12.47 0.86 -5.34
N PRO A 195 -11.88 1.78 -4.56
CA PRO A 195 -12.37 3.14 -4.47
C PRO A 195 -12.13 3.92 -5.77
N SER A 196 -12.97 4.92 -6.03
CA SER A 196 -12.76 5.95 -7.06
C SER A 196 -11.78 7.03 -6.58
N LEU A 197 -11.33 7.90 -7.49
CA LEU A 197 -10.47 9.04 -7.12
C LEU A 197 -11.13 9.98 -6.11
N LYS A 198 -12.45 10.19 -6.22
CA LYS A 198 -13.21 10.98 -5.25
C LYS A 198 -13.25 10.34 -3.86
N GLU A 199 -13.44 9.04 -3.80
CA GLU A 199 -13.45 8.29 -2.54
C GLU A 199 -12.07 8.29 -1.88
N LEU A 200 -10.98 8.14 -2.65
CA LEU A 200 -9.62 8.25 -2.13
C LEU A 200 -9.30 9.65 -1.60
N ALA A 201 -9.71 10.70 -2.31
CA ALA A 201 -9.52 12.08 -1.85
C ALA A 201 -10.29 12.36 -0.54
N GLY A 202 -11.54 11.90 -0.46
CA GLY A 202 -12.35 11.99 0.76
C GLY A 202 -11.76 11.18 1.91
N HIS A 203 -11.27 9.98 1.61
CA HIS A 203 -10.59 9.14 2.60
C HIS A 203 -9.35 9.83 3.20
N LEU A 204 -8.51 10.46 2.38
CA LEU A 204 -7.36 11.21 2.88
C LEU A 204 -7.76 12.34 3.83
N MET A 205 -8.86 13.03 3.55
CA MET A 205 -9.43 14.04 4.45
C MET A 205 -9.89 13.45 5.78
N ASP A 206 -10.59 12.31 5.76
CA ASP A 206 -11.06 11.64 6.97
C ASP A 206 -9.89 11.14 7.82
N ILE A 207 -8.84 10.61 7.20
CA ILE A 207 -7.62 10.17 7.89
C ILE A 207 -6.86 11.34 8.51
N ASP A 208 -6.79 12.49 7.85
CA ASP A 208 -6.21 13.70 8.43
C ASP A 208 -6.98 14.16 9.69
N ALA A 209 -8.31 14.05 9.66
CA ALA A 209 -9.16 14.33 10.83
C ALA A 209 -8.92 13.35 11.98
N VAL A 210 -8.82 12.04 11.70
CA VAL A 210 -8.46 11.01 12.68
C VAL A 210 -7.09 11.27 13.30
N PHE A 211 -6.09 11.59 12.46
CA PHE A 211 -4.76 11.95 12.94
C PHE A 211 -4.79 13.16 13.87
N ARG A 212 -5.53 14.22 13.52
CA ARG A 212 -5.66 15.42 14.33
C ARG A 212 -6.35 15.14 15.68
N GLU A 213 -7.38 14.32 15.69
CA GLU A 213 -8.06 13.90 16.92
C GLU A 213 -7.09 13.15 17.85
N ARG A 214 -6.34 12.18 17.32
CA ARG A 214 -5.31 11.43 18.07
C ARG A 214 -4.19 12.34 18.57
N ALA A 215 -3.73 13.29 17.74
CA ALA A 215 -2.74 14.25 18.12
C ALA A 215 -3.23 15.13 19.29
N TRP A 216 -4.47 15.60 19.20
CA TRP A 216 -5.09 16.37 20.29
C TRP A 216 -5.18 15.57 21.59
N LEU A 217 -5.65 14.33 21.54
CA LEU A 217 -5.71 13.43 22.71
C LEU A 217 -4.33 13.22 23.34
N LEU A 218 -3.31 12.97 22.54
CA LEU A 218 -1.92 12.82 23.01
C LEU A 218 -1.38 14.08 23.67
N LEU A 219 -1.83 15.27 23.25
CA LEU A 219 -1.40 16.54 23.82
C LEU A 219 -2.13 16.89 25.13
N GLU A 220 -3.41 16.59 25.24
CA GLU A 220 -4.25 16.99 26.36
C GLU A 220 -4.32 15.93 27.48
N THR A 221 -4.18 14.65 27.14
CA THR A 221 -4.36 13.54 28.09
C THR A 221 -3.05 12.78 28.31
N ASP A 222 -2.82 12.29 29.53
CA ASP A 222 -1.69 11.43 29.81
C ASP A 222 -2.00 9.98 29.38
N ARG A 223 -1.20 9.44 28.47
CA ARG A 223 -1.30 8.07 27.93
C ARG A 223 -2.73 7.65 27.52
N PRO A 224 -3.40 8.42 26.64
CA PRO A 224 -4.76 8.11 26.23
C PRO A 224 -4.84 6.81 25.43
N GLU A 225 -6.02 6.17 25.46
CA GLU A 225 -6.41 5.21 24.43
C GLU A 225 -6.74 5.98 23.16
N LEU A 226 -6.13 5.59 22.04
CA LEU A 226 -6.34 6.25 20.76
C LEU A 226 -7.47 5.57 19.98
N PRO A 227 -8.47 6.34 19.49
CA PRO A 227 -9.60 5.75 18.78
C PRO A 227 -9.15 5.01 17.52
N PRO A 228 -9.76 3.86 17.18
CA PRO A 228 -9.51 3.17 15.94
C PRO A 228 -9.95 4.03 14.75
N ALA A 229 -9.21 3.95 13.63
CA ALA A 229 -9.69 4.43 12.36
C ALA A 229 -10.52 3.33 11.69
N HIS A 230 -11.76 3.64 11.30
CA HIS A 230 -12.63 2.72 10.55
C HIS A 230 -12.91 3.28 9.15
N PRO A 231 -11.90 3.32 8.25
CA PRO A 231 -12.03 3.96 6.93
C PRO A 231 -13.25 3.49 6.13
N PRO A 232 -13.55 2.17 6.00
CA PRO A 232 -14.67 1.71 5.19
C PRO A 232 -16.02 2.24 5.66
N ARG A 233 -16.21 2.50 6.96
CA ARG A 233 -17.45 3.05 7.52
C ARG A 233 -17.54 4.55 7.31
N LEU A 234 -16.42 5.26 7.38
CA LEU A 234 -16.36 6.69 7.13
C LEU A 234 -16.71 7.00 5.67
N ASP A 235 -16.09 6.30 4.72
CA ASP A 235 -16.29 6.50 3.28
C ASP A 235 -17.74 6.20 2.85
N ALA A 236 -18.31 5.09 3.31
CA ALA A 236 -19.69 4.70 2.98
C ALA A 236 -20.73 5.70 3.48
N ALA A 237 -20.49 6.35 4.63
CA ALA A 237 -21.40 7.32 5.22
C ALA A 237 -21.34 8.71 4.57
N ARG A 238 -20.22 9.06 3.93
CA ARG A 238 -19.96 10.39 3.38
C ARG A 238 -20.43 10.60 1.96
N GLY A 239 -20.54 9.54 1.15
CA GLY A 239 -21.03 9.60 -0.23
C GLY A 239 -20.13 10.43 -1.17
N TYR A 240 -18.81 10.34 -1.04
CA TYR A 240 -17.85 11.15 -1.81
C TYR A 240 -18.02 11.06 -3.32
N ARG A 241 -18.43 9.91 -3.85
CA ARG A 241 -18.67 9.73 -5.29
C ARG A 241 -19.67 10.73 -5.89
N SER A 242 -20.66 11.13 -5.11
CA SER A 242 -21.71 12.05 -5.56
C SER A 242 -21.39 13.53 -5.31
N GLN A 243 -20.32 13.82 -4.56
CA GLN A 243 -19.90 15.19 -4.28
C GLN A 243 -19.02 15.75 -5.42
N PRO A 244 -19.06 17.08 -5.71
CA PRO A 244 -18.09 17.71 -6.59
C PRO A 244 -16.68 17.57 -6.03
N MET A 245 -15.70 17.27 -6.89
CA MET A 245 -14.29 17.15 -6.46
C MET A 245 -13.78 18.45 -5.84
N ALA A 246 -14.22 19.58 -6.34
CA ALA A 246 -13.85 20.90 -5.81
C ALA A 246 -14.24 21.06 -4.32
N ASP A 247 -15.39 20.54 -3.92
CA ASP A 247 -15.87 20.61 -2.54
C ASP A 247 -15.05 19.69 -1.62
N ILE A 248 -14.72 18.49 -2.10
CA ILE A 248 -13.84 17.55 -1.38
C ILE A 248 -12.47 18.20 -1.15
N LEU A 249 -11.87 18.80 -2.18
CA LEU A 249 -10.58 19.48 -2.07
C LEU A 249 -10.62 20.69 -1.13
N ALA A 250 -11.71 21.46 -1.14
CA ALA A 250 -11.88 22.61 -0.25
C ALA A 250 -11.99 22.14 1.23
N ALA A 251 -12.74 21.09 1.47
CA ALA A 251 -12.86 20.48 2.80
C ALA A 251 -11.53 19.88 3.27
N PHE A 252 -10.81 19.18 2.40
CA PHE A 252 -9.46 18.67 2.71
C PHE A 252 -8.50 19.80 3.08
N HIS A 253 -8.47 20.89 2.32
CA HIS A 253 -7.67 22.07 2.63
C HIS A 253 -7.97 22.63 4.02
N ALA A 254 -9.27 22.78 4.36
CA ALA A 254 -9.69 23.30 5.65
C ALA A 254 -9.23 22.37 6.80
N THR A 255 -9.37 21.06 6.64
CA THR A 255 -8.93 20.04 7.61
C THR A 255 -7.41 20.07 7.77
N ARG A 256 -6.64 20.08 6.68
CA ARG A 256 -5.18 20.14 6.67
C ARG A 256 -4.64 21.39 7.37
N LYS A 257 -5.26 22.53 7.12
CA LYS A 257 -4.90 23.79 7.79
C LYS A 257 -5.06 23.69 9.31
N GLN A 258 -6.12 23.05 9.80
CA GLN A 258 -6.32 22.81 11.24
C GLN A 258 -5.25 21.87 11.81
N THR A 259 -4.92 20.79 11.11
CA THR A 259 -3.89 19.84 11.50
C THR A 259 -2.52 20.52 11.58
N LEU A 260 -2.13 21.27 10.56
CA LEU A 260 -0.85 21.99 10.57
C LEU A 260 -0.79 23.06 11.67
N ASN A 261 -1.89 23.76 11.96
CA ASN A 261 -1.95 24.71 13.06
C ASN A 261 -1.77 24.05 14.43
N LEU A 262 -2.30 22.84 14.63
CA LEU A 262 -2.11 22.05 15.85
C LEU A 262 -0.64 21.63 16.02
N LEU A 263 0.04 21.27 14.95
CA LEU A 263 1.42 20.76 14.98
C LEU A 263 2.48 21.87 15.10
N ARG A 264 2.16 23.08 14.61
CA ARG A 264 3.09 24.21 14.64
C ARG A 264 3.38 24.62 16.07
N GLY A 265 4.67 24.79 16.38
CA GLY A 265 5.12 25.24 17.69
C GLY A 265 5.16 24.15 18.77
N LEU A 266 4.89 22.89 18.44
CA LEU A 266 5.04 21.79 19.40
C LEU A 266 6.51 21.60 19.79
N THR A 267 6.75 21.43 21.09
CA THR A 267 8.07 21.09 21.64
C THR A 267 8.46 19.66 21.29
N SER A 268 9.75 19.33 21.36
CA SER A 268 10.21 17.94 21.22
C SER A 268 9.52 17.01 22.23
N ALA A 269 9.32 17.44 23.46
CA ALA A 269 8.62 16.66 24.47
C ALA A 269 7.18 16.36 24.07
N ALA A 270 6.47 17.31 23.45
CA ALA A 270 5.12 17.11 22.96
C ALA A 270 5.04 16.01 21.87
N TRP A 271 6.00 15.99 20.96
CA TRP A 271 6.08 14.96 19.91
C TRP A 271 6.34 13.54 20.45
N HIS A 272 6.88 13.42 21.67
CA HIS A 272 7.18 12.13 22.31
C HIS A 272 6.12 11.72 23.36
N ARG A 273 5.00 12.44 23.48
CA ARG A 273 3.91 12.04 24.37
C ARG A 273 3.30 10.71 23.90
N LEU A 274 3.16 9.80 24.86
CA LEU A 274 2.75 8.41 24.62
C LEU A 274 1.25 8.23 24.75
N GLY A 275 0.69 7.32 23.97
CA GLY A 275 -0.67 6.79 24.08
C GLY A 275 -0.67 5.32 23.68
N HIS A 276 -1.81 4.67 23.82
CA HIS A 276 -2.01 3.28 23.43
C HIS A 276 -2.95 3.19 22.23
N HIS A 277 -2.58 2.38 21.27
CA HIS A 277 -3.34 2.10 20.05
C HIS A 277 -3.61 0.60 19.95
N GLU A 278 -4.84 0.21 19.69
CA GLU A 278 -5.28 -1.19 19.63
C GLU A 278 -4.42 -2.05 18.66
N LEU A 279 -4.05 -1.50 17.50
CA LEU A 279 -3.29 -2.25 16.47
C LEU A 279 -1.76 -2.17 16.66
N TYR A 280 -1.26 -1.08 17.24
CA TYR A 280 0.18 -0.78 17.27
C TYR A 280 0.79 -0.80 18.68
N GLY A 281 -0.03 -1.00 19.71
CA GLY A 281 0.39 -0.93 21.11
C GLY A 281 0.78 0.49 21.53
N GLN A 282 1.87 0.63 22.29
CA GLN A 282 2.33 1.93 22.78
C GLN A 282 3.03 2.74 21.69
N ILE A 283 2.49 3.90 21.35
CA ILE A 283 3.00 4.81 20.31
C ILE A 283 2.99 6.25 20.81
N ASN A 284 3.70 7.13 20.11
CA ASN A 284 3.74 8.56 20.41
C ASN A 284 3.27 9.41 19.22
N LEU A 285 3.19 10.74 19.40
CA LEU A 285 2.75 11.66 18.35
C LEU A 285 3.69 11.62 17.12
N LEU A 286 4.99 11.41 17.31
CA LEU A 286 5.93 11.29 16.19
C LEU A 286 5.64 10.03 15.36
N HIS A 287 5.32 8.91 16.00
CA HIS A 287 4.89 7.70 15.30
C HIS A 287 3.58 7.93 14.53
N GLN A 288 2.60 8.62 15.13
CA GLN A 288 1.35 8.97 14.44
C GLN A 288 1.58 9.91 13.26
N GLY A 289 2.48 10.89 13.38
CA GLY A 289 2.88 11.77 12.27
C GLY A 289 3.54 11.00 11.12
N ASN A 290 4.39 10.04 11.42
CA ASN A 290 4.97 9.16 10.40
C ASN A 290 3.93 8.25 9.77
N TRP A 291 2.99 7.72 10.56
CA TRP A 291 1.89 6.89 10.08
C TRP A 291 1.03 7.64 9.05
N VAL A 292 0.56 8.86 9.36
CA VAL A 292 -0.27 9.64 8.43
C VAL A 292 0.49 9.99 7.15
N VAL A 293 1.77 10.34 7.23
CA VAL A 293 2.62 10.60 6.05
C VAL A 293 2.75 9.36 5.17
N HIS A 294 3.03 8.20 5.77
CA HIS A 294 3.15 6.94 5.03
C HIS A 294 1.82 6.56 4.37
N HIS A 295 0.72 6.64 5.11
CA HIS A 295 -0.63 6.35 4.63
C HIS A 295 -1.01 7.25 3.44
N GLU A 296 -0.84 8.55 3.59
CA GLU A 296 -1.15 9.51 2.52
C GLU A 296 -0.28 9.31 1.27
N ARG A 297 1.02 9.09 1.45
CA ARG A 297 1.94 8.79 0.33
C ARG A 297 1.51 7.54 -0.43
N THR A 298 1.08 6.50 0.26
CA THR A 298 0.59 5.26 -0.35
C THR A 298 -0.63 5.53 -1.21
N HIS A 299 -1.61 6.28 -0.70
CA HIS A 299 -2.82 6.62 -1.46
C HIS A 299 -2.56 7.61 -2.60
N LEU A 300 -1.63 8.55 -2.48
CA LEU A 300 -1.25 9.41 -3.60
C LEU A 300 -0.63 8.60 -4.76
N VAL A 301 0.15 7.58 -4.46
CA VAL A 301 0.68 6.64 -5.47
C VAL A 301 -0.44 5.80 -6.08
N GLU A 302 -1.36 5.28 -5.28
CA GLU A 302 -2.55 4.55 -5.72
C GLU A 302 -3.42 5.42 -6.64
N MET A 303 -3.69 6.67 -6.26
CA MET A 303 -4.43 7.63 -7.08
C MET A 303 -3.73 7.92 -8.41
N ALA A 304 -2.40 8.03 -8.43
CA ALA A 304 -1.64 8.23 -9.66
C ALA A 304 -1.78 7.03 -10.61
N GLN A 305 -1.73 5.80 -10.08
CA GLN A 305 -1.95 4.58 -10.85
C GLN A 305 -3.39 4.49 -11.36
N LEU A 306 -4.38 4.70 -10.48
CA LEU A 306 -5.78 4.70 -10.84
C LEU A 306 -6.10 5.72 -11.93
N ARG A 307 -5.59 6.96 -11.81
CA ARG A 307 -5.72 8.00 -12.83
C ARG A 307 -5.17 7.55 -14.18
N HIS A 308 -3.97 6.97 -14.17
CA HIS A 308 -3.34 6.44 -15.40
C HIS A 308 -4.22 5.40 -16.06
N ASP A 309 -4.71 4.43 -15.29
CA ASP A 309 -5.53 3.32 -15.81
C ASP A 309 -6.91 3.79 -16.29
N LEU A 310 -7.52 4.77 -15.60
CA LEU A 310 -8.79 5.38 -16.01
C LEU A 310 -8.66 6.12 -17.34
N LEU A 311 -7.62 6.94 -17.52
CA LEU A 311 -7.38 7.68 -18.76
C LEU A 311 -7.07 6.75 -19.95
N ALA A 312 -6.31 5.67 -19.70
CA ALA A 312 -6.05 4.66 -20.72
C ALA A 312 -7.34 3.93 -21.16
N ALA A 313 -8.21 3.58 -20.21
CA ALA A 313 -9.49 2.92 -20.51
C ALA A 313 -10.47 3.87 -21.25
N ASP A 314 -10.43 5.17 -20.95
CA ASP A 314 -11.28 6.16 -21.61
C ASP A 314 -10.85 6.44 -23.05
N SER A 315 -9.55 6.54 -23.32
CA SER A 315 -9.03 6.69 -24.69
C SER A 315 -9.37 5.53 -25.59
N HIS A 316 -9.31 4.29 -25.09
CA HIS A 316 -9.73 3.11 -25.86
C HIS A 316 -11.23 3.08 -26.19
N LEU A 317 -12.07 3.64 -25.33
CA LEU A 317 -13.51 3.77 -25.59
C LEU A 317 -13.80 4.82 -26.67
N HIS A 318 -13.05 5.93 -26.71
CA HIS A 318 -13.18 6.93 -27.76
C HIS A 318 -12.71 6.41 -29.11
N ASP A 319 -11.56 5.72 -29.18
CA ASP A 319 -11.04 5.12 -30.41
C ASP A 319 -12.00 4.05 -30.96
N ALA A 320 -12.66 3.29 -30.10
CA ALA A 320 -13.65 2.28 -30.50
C ALA A 320 -14.98 2.90 -30.99
N ALA A 321 -15.36 4.07 -30.49
CA ALA A 321 -16.58 4.77 -30.90
C ALA A 321 -16.40 5.55 -32.23
N GLU A 322 -15.17 5.85 -32.64
CA GLU A 322 -14.85 6.51 -33.90
C GLU A 322 -14.65 5.56 -35.10
N LEU A 323 -14.74 4.23 -34.89
CA LEU A 323 -14.71 3.28 -36.00
C LEU A 323 -15.98 3.45 -36.84
N PRO A 324 -15.89 3.79 -38.15
CA PRO A 324 -17.07 3.95 -38.99
C PRO A 324 -17.80 2.61 -39.08
N GLU A 325 -19.14 2.65 -38.93
CA GLU A 325 -19.97 1.53 -39.24
C GLU A 325 -19.63 0.98 -40.64
N MET A 326 -19.03 -0.19 -40.70
CA MET A 326 -18.88 -0.88 -41.99
C MET A 326 -20.26 -1.15 -42.53
N VAL A 327 -20.69 -0.33 -43.48
CA VAL A 327 -21.84 -0.57 -44.30
C VAL A 327 -21.60 -1.90 -45.03
N ILE A 328 -22.20 -2.96 -44.53
CA ILE A 328 -22.31 -4.21 -45.27
C ILE A 328 -23.26 -3.90 -46.44
N SER A 329 -22.67 -3.55 -47.60
CA SER A 329 -23.44 -3.49 -48.85
C SER A 329 -23.85 -4.91 -49.16
N ASP A 330 -25.13 -5.19 -49.06
CA ASP A 330 -25.79 -6.37 -49.63
C ASP A 330 -25.36 -6.50 -51.11
N VAL A 331 -24.56 -7.51 -51.37
CA VAL A 331 -24.38 -8.00 -52.73
C VAL A 331 -25.60 -8.89 -52.98
N SER A 332 -26.67 -8.26 -53.46
CA SER A 332 -27.79 -8.95 -54.06
C SER A 332 -27.33 -9.78 -55.25
N GLU A 333 -27.62 -11.08 -55.21
CA GLU A 333 -27.58 -12.02 -56.32
C GLU A 333 -28.30 -11.43 -57.55
N GLY A 334 -27.69 -11.58 -58.69
CA GLY A 334 -28.23 -11.26 -59.98
C GLY A 334 -27.65 -12.16 -61.05
N GLU A 335 -28.45 -13.21 -61.38
CA GLU A 335 -28.47 -14.03 -62.59
C GLU A 335 -27.17 -14.62 -63.15
#